data_bd127f6e49d8bf433fff953de3d6a395
#
_entry.id   bd127f6e49d8bf433fff953de3d6a395
#
_cell.length_a   1.000
_cell.length_b   1.000
_cell.length_c   1.000
_cell.angle_alpha   90.00
_cell.angle_beta   90.00
_cell.angle_gamma   90.00
#
_symmetry.space_group_name_H-M   'P 1'
#
loop_
_entity.id
_entity.type
_entity.pdbx_description
1 polymer ?
#
loop_
_entity_poly.entity_id
_entity_poly.type
_entity_poly.pdbx_seq_one_letter_code
_entity_poly.pdbx_strand_id
1 'polypeptide(L)'
;MPALYSDILLDHFRHPRNYGSLDAPDISNEQLNPLCGDRIRLELKLEQSKVSEARFKGDGCAISTAAASLLTELILNEDIARLADFPDARLISALESNIQPARLQCALLPLHALREGLKSWTGLQDSQNLQDESC
;
A
#
# COMPACT_ATOMS: atom_id res chain seq x y z
N MET A 1 15.29 -0.33 -28.54
CA MET A 1 14.45 -1.20 -27.72
C MET A 1 13.65 -0.36 -26.75
N PRO A 2 12.34 -0.55 -26.71
CA PRO A 2 11.57 0.17 -25.71
C PRO A 2 11.95 -0.32 -24.31
N ALA A 3 12.03 0.60 -23.38
CA ALA A 3 12.27 0.24 -21.99
C ALA A 3 11.09 -0.57 -21.47
N LEU A 4 11.36 -1.65 -20.74
CA LEU A 4 10.31 -2.45 -20.13
C LEU A 4 9.57 -1.68 -19.03
N TYR A 5 10.27 -0.77 -18.38
CA TYR A 5 9.74 0.02 -17.27
C TYR A 5 9.97 1.50 -17.51
N SER A 6 9.02 2.31 -17.05
CA SER A 6 9.13 3.75 -17.12
C SER A 6 10.25 4.27 -16.23
N ASP A 7 10.66 5.51 -16.47
CA ASP A 7 11.64 6.18 -15.61
C ASP A 7 11.08 6.35 -14.20
N ILE A 8 9.78 6.59 -14.07
CA ILE A 8 9.12 6.72 -12.76
C ILE A 8 9.22 5.42 -11.98
N LEU A 9 8.89 4.29 -12.61
CA LEU A 9 8.98 2.99 -11.96
C LEU A 9 10.41 2.71 -11.51
N LEU A 10 11.38 2.91 -12.39
CA LEU A 10 12.78 2.65 -12.08
C LEU A 10 13.29 3.55 -10.97
N ASP A 11 12.89 4.82 -10.97
CA ASP A 11 13.29 5.75 -9.92
C ASP A 11 12.76 5.32 -8.56
N HIS A 12 11.48 4.96 -8.48
CA HIS A 12 10.89 4.50 -7.24
C HIS A 12 11.46 3.16 -6.78
N PHE A 13 11.86 2.31 -7.70
CA PHE A 13 12.54 1.08 -7.34
C PHE A 13 13.94 1.33 -6.78
N ARG A 14 14.71 2.18 -7.45
CA ARG A 14 16.10 2.47 -7.06
C ARG A 14 16.18 3.34 -5.82
N HIS A 15 15.23 4.25 -5.66
CA HIS A 15 15.19 5.21 -4.56
C HIS A 15 13.81 5.20 -3.91
N PRO A 16 13.44 4.10 -3.24
CA PRO A 16 12.08 4.01 -2.67
C PRO A 16 11.84 5.09 -1.62
N ARG A 17 10.69 5.73 -1.72
CA ARG A 17 10.25 6.74 -0.77
C ARG A 17 9.55 6.05 0.38
N ASN A 18 9.78 6.60 1.58
CA ASN A 18 9.09 6.13 2.77
C ASN A 18 9.36 4.65 3.09
N TYR A 19 10.56 4.17 2.74
CA TYR A 19 10.98 2.82 3.09
C TYR A 19 11.39 2.78 4.56
N GLY A 20 10.86 1.82 5.30
CA GLY A 20 11.20 1.64 6.70
C GLY A 20 9.99 1.26 7.54
N SER A 21 10.09 1.53 8.85
CA SER A 21 9.04 1.20 9.81
C SER A 21 8.66 2.42 10.62
N LEU A 22 7.42 2.40 11.15
CA LEU A 22 6.93 3.40 12.09
C LEU A 22 7.00 2.80 13.51
N ASP A 23 7.20 3.66 14.53
CA ASP A 23 7.29 3.23 15.94
C ASP A 23 5.89 2.97 16.36
N ALA A 24 4.93 2.98 16.26
CA ALA A 24 3.59 2.66 16.74
C ALA A 24 2.56 2.97 15.65
N PRO A 25 2.59 2.21 14.58
CA PRO A 25 1.63 2.45 13.51
C PRO A 25 0.21 2.18 13.97
N ASP A 26 -0.73 2.98 13.48
CA ASP A 26 -2.15 2.74 13.72
C ASP A 26 -2.67 1.59 12.87
N ILE A 27 -2.13 1.45 11.67
CA ILE A 27 -2.47 0.38 10.74
C ILE A 27 -1.17 -0.27 10.28
N SER A 28 -1.14 -1.60 10.33
CA SER A 28 -0.03 -2.39 9.82
C SER A 28 -0.57 -3.65 9.20
N ASN A 29 -0.16 -3.93 7.98
CA ASN A 29 -0.58 -5.14 7.29
C ASN A 29 0.50 -5.61 6.34
N GLU A 30 0.75 -6.91 6.36
CA GLU A 30 1.72 -7.53 5.47
C GLU A 30 0.99 -8.48 4.53
N GLN A 31 1.32 -8.40 3.25
CA GLN A 31 0.78 -9.30 2.25
C GLN A 31 1.91 -10.01 1.52
N LEU A 32 1.64 -11.24 1.15
CA LEU A 32 2.59 -12.10 0.47
C LEU A 32 1.98 -12.55 -0.84
N ASN A 33 2.75 -12.48 -1.92
CA ASN A 33 2.37 -13.10 -3.19
C ASN A 33 3.11 -14.43 -3.30
N PRO A 34 2.43 -15.56 -3.06
CA PRO A 34 3.11 -16.86 -3.03
C PRO A 34 3.66 -17.29 -4.38
N LEU A 35 3.15 -16.73 -5.48
CA LEU A 35 3.60 -17.11 -6.81
C LEU A 35 5.00 -16.59 -7.12
N CYS A 36 5.35 -15.41 -6.60
CA CYS A 36 6.67 -14.83 -6.85
C CYS A 36 7.48 -14.58 -5.59
N GLY A 37 6.92 -14.87 -4.42
CA GLY A 37 7.62 -14.70 -3.16
C GLY A 37 7.73 -13.26 -2.68
N ASP A 38 7.07 -12.34 -3.36
CA ASP A 38 7.06 -10.93 -2.94
C ASP A 38 6.31 -10.78 -1.62
N ARG A 39 6.85 -9.92 -0.75
CA ARG A 39 6.23 -9.63 0.53
C ARG A 39 6.32 -8.14 0.78
N ILE A 40 5.19 -7.50 1.07
CA ILE A 40 5.12 -6.06 1.36
C ILE A 40 4.37 -5.86 2.67
N ARG A 41 5.00 -5.14 3.57
CA ARG A 41 4.37 -4.68 4.80
C ARG A 41 4.14 -3.18 4.70
N LEU A 42 2.91 -2.75 4.90
CA LEU A 42 2.54 -1.34 4.87
C LEU A 42 2.16 -0.90 6.27
N GLU A 43 2.71 0.23 6.71
CA GLU A 43 2.42 0.81 8.01
C GLU A 43 1.96 2.24 7.85
N LEU A 44 0.89 2.58 8.54
CA LEU A 44 0.29 3.91 8.47
C LEU A 44 0.11 4.50 9.85
N LYS A 45 0.37 5.80 9.97
CA LYS A 45 0.02 6.59 11.13
C LYS A 45 -1.12 7.52 10.73
N LEU A 46 -2.12 7.63 11.59
CA LEU A 46 -3.30 8.44 11.31
C LEU A 46 -3.36 9.66 12.22
N GLU A 47 -3.86 10.75 11.67
CA GLU A 47 -4.12 11.95 12.43
C GLU A 47 -5.43 12.53 11.90
N GLN A 48 -6.43 12.62 12.77
CA GLN A 48 -7.77 13.10 12.39
C GLN A 48 -8.34 12.33 11.19
N SER A 49 -8.19 11.01 11.21
CA SER A 49 -8.69 10.11 10.18
C SER A 49 -7.98 10.26 8.83
N LYS A 50 -6.87 10.97 8.80
CA LYS A 50 -6.05 11.10 7.59
C LYS A 50 -4.70 10.43 7.80
N VAL A 51 -4.10 9.98 6.71
CA VAL A 51 -2.77 9.37 6.77
C VAL A 51 -1.72 10.47 6.97
N SER A 52 -1.14 10.52 8.16
CA SER A 52 -0.09 11.49 8.46
C SER A 52 1.29 10.97 8.09
N GLU A 53 1.52 9.68 8.19
CA GLU A 53 2.76 9.04 7.78
C GLU A 53 2.46 7.67 7.20
N ALA A 54 3.25 7.28 6.20
CA ALA A 54 3.18 5.95 5.61
C ALA A 54 4.59 5.44 5.41
N ARG A 55 4.80 4.16 5.70
CA ARG A 55 6.07 3.47 5.46
C ARG A 55 5.79 2.10 4.91
N PHE A 56 6.74 1.58 4.15
CA PHE A 56 6.65 0.20 3.71
C PHE A 56 7.98 -0.49 3.85
N LYS A 57 7.91 -1.80 3.93
CA LYS A 57 9.08 -2.65 4.04
C LYS A 57 8.77 -3.98 3.36
N GLY A 58 9.78 -4.66 2.89
CA GLY A 58 9.57 -5.99 2.34
C GLY A 58 10.60 -6.37 1.31
N ASP A 59 10.46 -7.58 0.81
CA ASP A 59 11.27 -8.15 -0.25
C ASP A 59 10.38 -8.34 -1.46
N GLY A 60 10.65 -7.60 -2.52
CA GLY A 60 9.82 -7.65 -3.70
C GLY A 60 10.60 -7.37 -4.97
N CYS A 61 9.96 -7.64 -6.09
CA CYS A 61 10.52 -7.31 -7.39
C CYS A 61 10.49 -5.79 -7.60
N ALA A 62 11.06 -5.36 -8.71
CA ALA A 62 11.08 -3.93 -9.03
C ALA A 62 9.68 -3.33 -9.09
N ILE A 63 8.71 -4.08 -9.59
CA ILE A 63 7.33 -3.60 -9.76
C ILE A 63 6.66 -3.42 -8.38
N SER A 64 6.74 -4.42 -7.51
CA SER A 64 6.08 -4.33 -6.19
C SER A 64 6.73 -3.27 -5.32
N THR A 65 8.05 -3.13 -5.37
CA THR A 65 8.77 -2.10 -4.63
C THR A 65 8.41 -0.70 -5.11
N ALA A 66 8.41 -0.50 -6.43
CA ALA A 66 8.05 0.80 -7.00
C ALA A 66 6.60 1.15 -6.71
N ALA A 67 5.69 0.16 -6.81
CA ALA A 67 4.28 0.38 -6.52
C ALA A 67 4.07 0.76 -5.05
N ALA A 68 4.77 0.10 -4.13
CA ALA A 68 4.66 0.43 -2.71
C ALA A 68 5.17 1.84 -2.43
N SER A 69 6.30 2.21 -3.02
CA SER A 69 6.84 3.56 -2.89
C SER A 69 5.86 4.62 -3.39
N LEU A 70 5.32 4.42 -4.59
CA LEU A 70 4.31 5.32 -5.16
C LEU A 70 3.07 5.40 -4.28
N LEU A 71 2.58 4.26 -3.82
CA LEU A 71 1.38 4.21 -2.99
C LEU A 71 1.55 5.04 -1.72
N THR A 72 2.69 4.92 -1.04
CA THR A 72 2.93 5.70 0.18
C THR A 72 2.83 7.21 -0.06
N GLU A 73 3.25 7.67 -1.24
CA GLU A 73 3.12 9.08 -1.59
C GLU A 73 1.68 9.46 -1.93
N LEU A 74 0.99 8.59 -2.67
CA LEU A 74 -0.37 8.87 -3.12
C LEU A 74 -1.39 8.95 -1.97
N ILE A 75 -1.16 8.20 -0.90
CA ILE A 75 -2.11 8.13 0.20
C ILE A 75 -1.85 9.14 1.32
N LEU A 76 -0.72 9.85 1.29
CA LEU A 76 -0.44 10.85 2.31
C LEU A 76 -1.50 11.93 2.33
N ASN A 77 -1.95 12.30 3.52
CA ASN A 77 -2.97 13.32 3.77
C ASN A 77 -4.35 12.96 3.23
N GLU A 78 -4.55 11.73 2.77
CA GLU A 78 -5.86 11.28 2.33
C GLU A 78 -6.67 10.75 3.52
N ASP A 79 -7.98 10.98 3.45
CA ASP A 79 -8.92 10.45 4.45
C ASP A 79 -9.04 8.94 4.27
N ILE A 80 -9.00 8.20 5.37
CA ILE A 80 -9.08 6.72 5.30
C ILE A 80 -10.40 6.25 4.69
N ALA A 81 -11.47 7.01 4.84
CA ALA A 81 -12.75 6.65 4.21
C ALA A 81 -12.65 6.65 2.68
N ARG A 82 -11.85 7.53 2.11
CA ARG A 82 -11.61 7.58 0.67
C ARG A 82 -10.69 6.46 0.20
N LEU A 83 -9.74 6.07 1.06
CA LEU A 83 -8.76 5.04 0.69
C LEU A 83 -9.41 3.67 0.52
N ALA A 84 -10.55 3.43 1.15
CA ALA A 84 -11.29 2.18 0.97
C ALA A 84 -11.69 1.96 -0.48
N ASP A 85 -11.91 3.04 -1.23
CA ASP A 85 -12.31 3.01 -2.63
C ASP A 85 -11.17 3.34 -3.58
N PHE A 86 -9.93 3.32 -3.12
CA PHE A 86 -8.77 3.60 -3.96
C PHE A 86 -8.74 2.59 -5.11
N PRO A 87 -8.86 3.04 -6.39
CA PRO A 87 -8.95 2.10 -7.49
C PRO A 87 -7.60 1.53 -7.91
N ASP A 88 -7.62 0.27 -8.34
CA ASP A 88 -6.42 -0.39 -8.88
C ASP A 88 -5.79 0.44 -9.99
N ALA A 89 -6.64 0.97 -10.87
CA ALA A 89 -6.18 1.71 -12.05
C ALA A 89 -5.36 2.94 -11.67
N ARG A 90 -5.65 3.56 -10.54
CA ARG A 90 -4.90 4.74 -10.11
C ARG A 90 -3.45 4.40 -9.80
N LEU A 91 -3.22 3.29 -9.14
CA LEU A 91 -1.85 2.85 -8.84
C LEU A 91 -1.13 2.38 -10.09
N ILE A 92 -1.82 1.59 -10.92
CA ILE A 92 -1.23 1.10 -12.17
C ILE A 92 -0.87 2.27 -13.08
N SER A 93 -1.74 3.26 -13.22
CA SER A 93 -1.45 4.45 -14.03
C SER A 93 -0.27 5.25 -13.50
N ALA A 94 -0.13 5.33 -12.18
CA ALA A 94 0.96 6.07 -11.55
C ALA A 94 2.33 5.47 -11.87
N LEU A 95 2.40 4.17 -12.14
CA LEU A 95 3.64 3.51 -12.53
C LEU A 95 4.09 3.91 -13.94
N GLU A 96 3.18 4.41 -14.77
CA GLU A 96 3.43 4.84 -16.15
C GLU A 96 4.19 3.79 -16.95
N SER A 97 3.92 2.52 -16.66
CA SER A 97 4.52 1.38 -17.33
C SER A 97 3.43 0.43 -17.79
N ASN A 98 3.71 -0.25 -18.88
CA ASN A 98 2.81 -1.29 -19.37
C ASN A 98 3.08 -2.57 -18.57
N ILE A 99 2.30 -2.80 -17.54
CA ILE A 99 2.48 -3.96 -16.67
C ILE A 99 1.81 -5.17 -17.31
N GLN A 100 2.60 -6.21 -17.55
CA GLN A 100 2.07 -7.45 -18.12
C GLN A 100 1.09 -8.14 -17.16
N PRO A 101 0.06 -8.80 -17.68
CA PRO A 101 -0.94 -9.44 -16.80
C PRO A 101 -0.35 -10.35 -15.74
N ALA A 102 0.72 -11.08 -16.06
CA ALA A 102 1.37 -11.96 -15.10
C ALA A 102 2.01 -11.19 -13.92
N ARG A 103 2.25 -9.90 -14.08
CA ARG A 103 2.89 -9.06 -13.06
C ARG A 103 1.92 -8.11 -12.36
N LEU A 104 0.65 -8.11 -12.74
CA LEU A 104 -0.33 -7.22 -12.12
C LEU A 104 -0.46 -7.47 -10.62
N GLN A 105 -0.38 -8.72 -10.18
CA GLN A 105 -0.45 -9.04 -8.76
C GLN A 105 0.73 -8.44 -7.98
N CYS A 106 1.91 -8.37 -8.59
CA CYS A 106 3.05 -7.72 -7.96
C CYS A 106 2.79 -6.23 -7.80
N ALA A 107 2.24 -5.59 -8.81
CA ALA A 107 1.94 -4.15 -8.77
C ALA A 107 0.84 -3.83 -7.76
N LEU A 108 -0.10 -4.73 -7.55
CA LEU A 108 -1.24 -4.51 -6.67
C LEU A 108 -1.01 -5.00 -5.23
N LEU A 109 0.11 -5.67 -4.97
CA LEU A 109 0.40 -6.21 -3.65
C LEU A 109 0.36 -5.14 -2.54
N PRO A 110 1.00 -3.97 -2.70
CA PRO A 110 0.92 -2.93 -1.68
C PRO A 110 -0.51 -2.39 -1.49
N LEU A 111 -1.29 -2.31 -2.56
CA LEU A 111 -2.68 -1.88 -2.46
C LEU A 111 -3.52 -2.91 -1.72
N HIS A 112 -3.21 -4.19 -1.90
CA HIS A 112 -3.85 -5.27 -1.15
C HIS A 112 -3.56 -5.12 0.35
N ALA A 113 -2.31 -4.79 0.70
CA ALA A 113 -1.95 -4.55 2.09
C ALA A 113 -2.72 -3.35 2.67
N LEU A 114 -2.88 -2.30 1.90
CA LEU A 114 -3.67 -1.14 2.32
C LEU A 114 -5.13 -1.53 2.58
N ARG A 115 -5.74 -2.25 1.66
CA ARG A 115 -7.14 -2.65 1.79
C ARG A 115 -7.37 -3.56 2.99
N GLU A 116 -6.52 -4.55 3.17
CA GLU A 116 -6.64 -5.47 4.29
C GLU A 116 -6.37 -4.75 5.62
N GLY A 117 -5.41 -3.84 5.64
CA GLY A 117 -5.14 -3.03 6.83
C GLY A 117 -6.32 -2.15 7.20
N LEU A 118 -6.97 -1.54 6.22
CA LEU A 118 -8.16 -0.71 6.46
C LEU A 118 -9.34 -1.54 6.96
N LYS A 119 -9.52 -2.74 6.44
CA LYS A 119 -10.57 -3.65 6.92
C LYS A 119 -10.37 -4.01 8.39
N SER A 120 -9.14 -4.35 8.76
CA SER A 120 -8.81 -4.68 10.14
C SER A 120 -9.06 -3.50 11.07
N TRP A 121 -8.68 -2.30 10.65
CA TRP A 121 -8.89 -1.08 11.41
C TRP A 121 -10.39 -0.82 11.62
N THR A 122 -11.17 -0.90 10.55
CA THR A 122 -12.62 -0.71 10.62
C THR A 122 -13.28 -1.78 11.50
N GLY A 123 -12.84 -3.03 11.35
CA GLY A 123 -13.36 -4.13 12.17
C GLY A 123 -13.11 -3.94 13.64
N LEU A 124 -11.92 -3.44 14.00
CA LEU A 124 -11.59 -3.14 15.40
C LEU A 124 -12.50 -2.05 15.97
N GLN A 125 -12.72 -0.99 15.20
CA GLN A 125 -13.61 0.10 15.63
C GLN A 125 -15.05 -0.37 15.75
N ASP A 126 -15.52 -1.16 14.81
CA ASP A 126 -16.87 -1.72 14.84
C ASP A 126 -17.06 -2.63 16.05
N SER A 127 -16.06 -3.46 16.36
CA SER A 127 -16.09 -4.33 17.53
C SER A 127 -16.20 -3.53 18.83
N GLN A 128 -15.45 -2.44 18.92
CA GLN A 128 -15.52 -1.55 20.08
C GLN A 128 -16.89 -0.90 20.20
N ASN A 129 -17.43 -0.44 19.09
CA ASN A 129 -18.77 0.16 19.06
C ASN A 129 -19.84 -0.84 19.48
N LEU A 130 -19.73 -2.07 18.98
CA LEU A 130 -20.67 -3.14 19.34
C LEU A 130 -20.60 -3.47 20.82
N GLN A 131 -19.41 -3.48 21.40
CA GLN A 131 -19.25 -3.71 22.83
C GLN A 131 -19.88 -2.59 23.65
N ASP A 132 -19.73 -1.36 23.21
CA ASP A 132 -20.34 -0.21 23.86
C ASP A 132 -21.88 -0.31 23.81
N GLU A 133 -22.42 -0.74 22.69
CA GLU A 133 -23.86 -0.91 22.52
C GLU A 133 -24.40 -2.09 23.36
N SER A 134 -23.58 -3.09 23.59
CA SER A 134 -23.97 -4.27 24.35
C SER A 134 -24.09 -4.00 25.85
N CYS A 135 -23.52 -2.92 26.27
CA CYS A 135 -23.61 -2.49 27.66
C CYS A 135 -24.91 -1.72 27.92
#